data_ee1ba981b99868dd4f82a4ddadefde87
#
_entry.id   ee1ba981b99868dd4f82a4ddadefde87
#
_cell.length_a   1.000
_cell.length_b   1.000
_cell.length_c   1.000
_cell.angle_alpha   90.00
_cell.angle_beta   90.00
_cell.angle_gamma   90.00
#
_symmetry.space_group_name_H-M   'P 1'
#
loop_
_entity.id
_entity.type
_entity.pdbx_description
1 polymer ?
#
loop_
_entity_poly.entity_id
_entity_poly.type
_entity_poly.pdbx_seq_one_letter_code
_entity_poly.pdbx_strand_id
1 'polypeptide(L)'
;MKQTAITINMVNNYQKQQKIQEIRLLANDEEVLNEADDILGDELERLNRHSRYCYTPSEIAKVFGMSGADLNSFLRDQHIIYKCCGQWMLASGYRNQGLTDTFYRYKHDRNGHRRLASSLVWTEKGRQFLLDMIR
;
A
#
# COMPACT_ATOMS: atom_id res chain seq x y z
N MET A 1 -31.44 -4.31 9.29
CA MET A 1 -31.11 -5.61 8.66
C MET A 1 -29.59 -5.74 8.57
N LYS A 2 -29.04 -6.76 9.17
CA LYS A 2 -27.59 -6.94 9.16
C LYS A 2 -27.20 -7.89 8.04
N GLN A 3 -26.46 -7.39 7.09
CA GLN A 3 -25.75 -8.21 6.12
C GLN A 3 -24.41 -8.62 6.73
N THR A 4 -23.75 -9.59 6.12
CA THR A 4 -22.38 -9.91 6.55
C THR A 4 -21.46 -8.72 6.32
N ALA A 5 -20.42 -8.56 7.14
CA ALA A 5 -19.49 -7.45 7.02
C ALA A 5 -18.86 -7.37 5.63
N ILE A 6 -18.54 -8.52 5.02
CA ILE A 6 -17.96 -8.58 3.68
C ILE A 6 -18.94 -8.01 2.64
N THR A 7 -20.21 -8.42 2.70
CA THR A 7 -21.22 -7.95 1.75
C THR A 7 -21.43 -6.44 1.88
N ILE A 8 -21.51 -5.92 3.11
CA ILE A 8 -21.65 -4.47 3.36
C ILE A 8 -20.46 -3.71 2.78
N ASN A 9 -19.25 -4.19 3.00
CA ASN A 9 -18.05 -3.54 2.49
C ASN A 9 -18.01 -3.52 0.95
N MET A 10 -18.40 -4.60 0.29
CA MET A 10 -18.45 -4.66 -1.17
C MET A 10 -19.47 -3.67 -1.74
N VAL A 11 -20.65 -3.58 -1.16
CA VAL A 11 -21.69 -2.64 -1.58
C VAL A 11 -21.22 -1.20 -1.38
N ASN A 12 -20.63 -0.90 -0.23
CA ASN A 12 -20.13 0.43 0.07
C ASN A 12 -19.02 0.86 -0.90
N ASN A 13 -18.10 -0.04 -1.21
CA ASN A 13 -17.02 0.24 -2.16
C ASN A 13 -17.55 0.50 -3.55
N TYR A 14 -18.49 -0.32 -4.01
CA TYR A 14 -19.12 -0.13 -5.30
C TYR A 14 -19.85 1.21 -5.40
N GLN A 15 -20.65 1.55 -4.39
CA GLN A 15 -21.37 2.82 -4.35
C GLN A 15 -20.43 4.02 -4.34
N LYS A 16 -19.33 3.94 -3.61
CA LYS A 16 -18.30 4.99 -3.58
C LYS A 16 -17.66 5.19 -4.95
N GLN A 17 -17.32 4.12 -5.63
CA GLN A 17 -16.73 4.19 -6.97
C GLN A 17 -17.69 4.81 -7.97
N GLN A 18 -18.97 4.46 -7.91
CA GLN A 18 -20.00 5.06 -8.75
C GLN A 18 -20.14 6.54 -8.49
N LYS A 19 -20.18 6.95 -7.23
CA LYS A 19 -20.27 8.35 -6.84
C LYS A 19 -19.06 9.15 -7.34
N ILE A 20 -17.86 8.60 -7.22
CA ILE A 20 -16.64 9.24 -7.71
C ILE A 20 -16.71 9.46 -9.21
N GLN A 21 -17.18 8.48 -9.97
CA GLN A 21 -17.35 8.64 -11.42
C GLN A 21 -18.36 9.71 -11.78
N GLU A 22 -19.49 9.75 -11.10
CA GLU A 22 -20.52 10.78 -11.33
C GLU A 22 -19.96 12.16 -11.05
N ILE A 23 -19.25 12.33 -9.94
CA ILE A 23 -18.62 13.60 -9.59
C ILE A 23 -17.65 14.05 -10.67
N ARG A 24 -16.80 13.13 -11.16
CA ARG A 24 -15.83 13.44 -12.21
C ARG A 24 -16.47 13.83 -13.54
N LEU A 25 -17.56 13.18 -13.90
CA LEU A 25 -18.28 13.49 -15.13
C LEU A 25 -18.94 14.87 -15.09
N LEU A 26 -19.35 15.30 -13.90
CA LEU A 26 -19.99 16.60 -13.68
C LEU A 26 -19.02 17.71 -13.37
N ALA A 27 -17.77 17.37 -13.07
CA ALA A 27 -16.86 18.29 -12.42
C ALA A 27 -16.13 19.23 -13.35
N ASN A 28 -16.55 20.49 -13.30
CA ASN A 28 -15.69 21.63 -13.56
C ASN A 28 -15.57 22.51 -12.30
N ASP A 29 -15.92 21.96 -11.15
CA ASP A 29 -16.03 22.67 -9.89
C ASP A 29 -14.98 22.10 -8.91
N GLU A 30 -14.16 22.97 -8.35
CA GLU A 30 -13.10 22.62 -7.41
C GLU A 30 -13.66 21.93 -6.16
N GLU A 31 -14.82 22.37 -5.68
CA GLU A 31 -15.46 21.77 -4.51
C GLU A 31 -15.84 20.31 -4.74
N VAL A 32 -16.35 20.00 -5.92
CA VAL A 32 -16.73 18.64 -6.32
C VAL A 32 -15.49 17.75 -6.43
N LEU A 33 -14.39 18.28 -6.99
CA LEU A 33 -13.11 17.55 -7.07
C LEU A 33 -12.54 17.27 -5.69
N ASN A 34 -12.66 18.22 -4.75
CA ASN A 34 -12.22 18.03 -3.37
C ASN A 34 -13.04 16.96 -2.68
N GLU A 35 -14.34 16.90 -2.91
CA GLU A 35 -15.18 15.82 -2.36
C GLU A 35 -14.74 14.45 -2.88
N ALA A 36 -14.41 14.33 -4.15
CA ALA A 36 -13.91 13.09 -4.72
C ALA A 36 -12.59 12.68 -4.08
N ASP A 37 -11.69 13.62 -3.85
CA ASP A 37 -10.41 13.36 -3.19
C ASP A 37 -10.60 12.92 -1.74
N ASP A 38 -11.53 13.51 -1.01
CA ASP A 38 -11.86 13.12 0.36
C ASP A 38 -12.39 11.68 0.41
N ILE A 39 -13.27 11.30 -0.51
CA ILE A 39 -13.81 9.93 -0.59
C ILE A 39 -12.69 8.94 -0.88
N LEU A 40 -11.77 9.26 -1.79
CA LEU A 40 -10.63 8.41 -2.12
C LEU A 40 -9.67 8.31 -0.94
N GLY A 41 -9.47 9.40 -0.19
CA GLY A 41 -8.65 9.43 1.01
C GLY A 41 -9.19 8.52 2.10
N ASP A 42 -10.50 8.54 2.34
CA ASP A 42 -11.16 7.68 3.33
C ASP A 42 -11.03 6.21 2.96
N GLU A 43 -11.20 5.89 1.69
CA GLU A 43 -11.06 4.51 1.20
C GLU A 43 -9.63 4.02 1.35
N LEU A 44 -8.65 4.86 1.04
CA LEU A 44 -7.24 4.53 1.17
C LEU A 44 -6.86 4.30 2.63
N GLU A 45 -7.33 5.14 3.54
CA GLU A 45 -7.10 4.98 4.97
C GLU A 45 -7.64 3.64 5.46
N ARG A 46 -8.82 3.27 5.00
CA ARG A 46 -9.45 2.00 5.36
C ARG A 46 -8.63 0.80 4.88
N LEU A 47 -8.12 0.86 3.65
CA LEU A 47 -7.27 -0.19 3.09
C LEU A 47 -5.97 -0.35 3.87
N ASN A 48 -5.42 0.75 4.39
CA ASN A 48 -4.12 0.77 5.05
C ASN A 48 -4.20 0.61 6.57
N ARG A 49 -5.37 0.36 7.12
CA ARG A 49 -5.55 0.32 8.58
C ARG A 49 -4.63 -0.69 9.25
N HIS A 50 -4.47 -1.88 8.68
CA HIS A 50 -3.63 -2.94 9.24
C HIS A 50 -2.13 -2.72 9.01
N SER A 51 -1.74 -1.87 8.06
CA SER A 51 -0.33 -1.56 7.78
C SER A 51 0.09 -0.17 8.30
N ARG A 52 -0.74 0.45 9.12
CA ARG A 52 -0.58 1.82 9.61
C ARG A 52 0.76 2.06 10.32
N TYR A 53 1.21 1.08 11.09
CA TYR A 53 2.43 1.19 11.90
C TYR A 53 3.60 0.42 11.31
N CYS A 54 3.51 0.05 10.04
CA CYS A 54 4.60 -0.62 9.35
C CYS A 54 5.66 0.38 8.88
N TYR A 55 6.83 -0.14 8.55
CA TYR A 55 7.99 0.63 8.12
C TYR A 55 8.21 0.46 6.63
N THR A 56 8.56 1.55 5.95
CA THR A 56 9.00 1.48 4.56
C THR A 56 10.45 0.99 4.50
N PRO A 57 10.89 0.44 3.37
CA PRO A 57 12.31 0.10 3.20
C PRO A 57 13.24 1.29 3.43
N SER A 58 12.83 2.48 3.01
CA SER A 58 13.64 3.70 3.21
C SER A 58 13.84 4.04 4.68
N GLU A 59 12.80 3.87 5.50
CA GLU A 59 12.90 4.12 6.94
C GLU A 59 13.87 3.16 7.61
N ILE A 60 13.82 1.89 7.24
CA ILE A 60 14.73 0.87 7.79
C ILE A 60 16.16 1.12 7.28
N ALA A 61 16.32 1.43 6.01
CA ALA A 61 17.61 1.66 5.39
C ALA A 61 18.38 2.82 6.03
N LYS A 62 17.68 3.83 6.52
CA LYS A 62 18.31 4.98 7.19
C LYS A 62 19.17 4.57 8.38
N VAL A 63 18.80 3.53 9.09
CA VAL A 63 19.58 3.03 10.24
C VAL A 63 20.98 2.58 9.80
N PHE A 64 21.12 2.14 8.55
CA PHE A 64 22.37 1.64 7.99
C PHE A 64 23.07 2.65 7.07
N GLY A 65 22.52 3.86 6.95
CA GLY A 65 23.08 4.88 6.06
C GLY A 65 22.93 4.57 4.58
N MET A 66 21.92 3.78 4.20
CA MET A 66 21.68 3.42 2.80
C MET A 66 20.29 3.86 2.35
N SER A 67 20.04 3.84 1.04
CA SER A 67 18.73 4.12 0.48
C SER A 67 17.82 2.90 0.56
N GLY A 68 16.50 3.11 0.44
CA GLY A 68 15.55 2.01 0.33
C GLY A 68 15.83 1.10 -0.85
N ALA A 69 16.26 1.68 -1.99
CA ALA A 69 16.62 0.90 -3.17
C ALA A 69 17.84 0.00 -2.90
N ASP A 70 18.83 0.52 -2.19
CA ASP A 70 20.01 -0.27 -1.79
C ASP A 70 19.63 -1.41 -0.86
N LEU A 71 18.76 -1.16 0.11
CA LEU A 71 18.27 -2.19 1.01
C LEU A 71 17.52 -3.28 0.23
N ASN A 72 16.64 -2.90 -0.68
CA ASN A 72 15.88 -3.86 -1.49
C ASN A 72 16.82 -4.69 -2.37
N SER A 73 17.85 -4.09 -2.95
CA SER A 73 18.85 -4.81 -3.74
C SER A 73 19.61 -5.83 -2.87
N PHE A 74 19.99 -5.43 -1.67
CA PHE A 74 20.64 -6.34 -0.72
C PHE A 74 19.73 -7.51 -0.36
N LEU A 75 18.47 -7.24 -0.03
CA LEU A 75 17.50 -8.28 0.35
C LEU A 75 17.21 -9.23 -0.82
N ARG A 76 17.18 -8.71 -2.05
CA ARG A 76 17.05 -9.55 -3.25
C ARG A 76 18.25 -10.47 -3.38
N ASP A 77 19.45 -9.97 -3.20
CA ASP A 77 20.69 -10.76 -3.29
C ASP A 77 20.76 -11.85 -2.21
N GLN A 78 20.14 -11.59 -1.07
CA GLN A 78 20.00 -12.58 0.02
C GLN A 78 18.81 -13.52 -0.17
N HIS A 79 18.08 -13.42 -1.28
CA HIS A 79 16.91 -14.23 -1.60
C HIS A 79 15.76 -14.11 -0.58
N ILE A 80 15.64 -12.96 0.05
CA ILE A 80 14.56 -12.67 1.00
C ILE A 80 13.36 -12.09 0.27
N ILE A 81 13.61 -11.22 -0.71
CA ILE A 81 12.57 -10.66 -1.57
C ILE A 81 12.93 -10.91 -3.03
N TYR A 82 11.92 -10.85 -3.89
CA TYR A 82 12.11 -10.93 -5.34
C TYR A 82 11.13 -9.98 -6.01
N LYS A 83 11.44 -9.61 -7.24
CA LYS A 83 10.57 -8.71 -8.00
C LYS A 83 9.67 -9.52 -8.93
N CYS A 84 8.37 -9.26 -8.85
CA CYS A 84 7.37 -9.90 -9.69
C CYS A 84 6.40 -8.84 -10.20
N CYS A 85 6.28 -8.70 -11.52
CA CYS A 85 5.36 -7.74 -12.14
C CYS A 85 5.58 -6.31 -11.63
N GLY A 86 6.82 -5.91 -11.47
CA GLY A 86 7.17 -4.57 -11.01
C GLY A 86 7.03 -4.33 -9.51
N GLN A 87 6.70 -5.36 -8.73
CA GLN A 87 6.51 -5.24 -7.28
C GLN A 87 7.46 -6.17 -6.53
N TRP A 88 7.90 -5.69 -5.38
CA TRP A 88 8.66 -6.53 -4.45
C TRP A 88 7.74 -7.48 -3.71
N MET A 89 8.14 -8.72 -3.65
CA MET A 89 7.41 -9.80 -2.99
C MET A 89 8.34 -10.53 -2.01
N LEU A 90 7.78 -10.93 -0.87
CA LEU A 90 8.53 -11.73 0.09
C LEU A 90 8.69 -13.16 -0.42
N ALA A 91 9.91 -13.71 -0.35
CA ALA A 91 10.18 -15.07 -0.76
C ALA A 91 9.41 -16.09 0.10
N SER A 92 9.07 -17.24 -0.50
CA SER A 92 8.17 -18.21 0.13
C SER A 92 8.66 -18.72 1.49
N GLY A 93 9.97 -18.82 1.69
CA GLY A 93 10.54 -19.27 2.97
C GLY A 93 10.31 -18.31 4.13
N TYR A 94 9.93 -17.08 3.84
CA TYR A 94 9.72 -16.04 4.86
C TYR A 94 8.26 -15.64 5.02
N ARG A 95 7.38 -16.20 4.19
CA ARG A 95 5.95 -15.87 4.22
C ARG A 95 5.27 -16.43 5.45
N ASN A 96 4.15 -15.80 5.83
CA ASN A 96 3.30 -16.22 6.93
C ASN A 96 3.98 -16.19 8.31
N GLN A 97 5.02 -15.37 8.45
CA GLN A 97 5.73 -15.18 9.72
C GLN A 97 5.47 -13.79 10.33
N GLY A 98 4.60 -13.02 9.72
CA GLY A 98 4.27 -11.68 10.21
C GLY A 98 5.36 -10.64 9.99
N LEU A 99 6.25 -10.84 9.02
CA LEU A 99 7.38 -9.94 8.76
C LEU A 99 7.01 -8.73 7.91
N THR A 100 6.05 -8.88 7.01
CA THR A 100 5.69 -7.84 6.05
C THR A 100 4.19 -7.65 6.00
N ASP A 101 3.79 -6.54 5.41
CA ASP A 101 2.41 -6.20 5.11
C ASP A 101 2.38 -5.41 3.81
N THR A 102 1.20 -5.00 3.38
CA THR A 102 1.01 -4.26 2.15
C THR A 102 0.46 -2.88 2.45
N PHE A 103 1.06 -1.87 1.86
CA PHE A 103 0.61 -0.49 1.93
C PHE A 103 0.12 -0.05 0.57
N TYR A 104 -1.06 0.57 0.51
CA TYR A 104 -1.69 1.01 -0.73
C TYR A 104 -1.62 2.52 -0.85
N ARG A 105 -1.42 2.99 -2.08
CA ARG A 105 -1.44 4.41 -2.42
C ARG A 105 -2.00 4.60 -3.82
N TYR A 106 -2.47 5.80 -4.12
CA TYR A 106 -2.87 6.15 -5.47
C TYR A 106 -1.70 6.73 -6.24
N LYS A 107 -1.58 6.32 -7.50
CA LYS A 107 -0.65 6.88 -8.47
C LYS A 107 -1.43 7.42 -9.66
N HIS A 108 -0.87 8.40 -10.36
CA HIS A 108 -1.35 8.79 -11.67
C HIS A 108 -0.52 8.08 -12.74
N ASP A 109 -1.20 7.51 -13.75
CA ASP A 109 -0.53 6.94 -14.91
C ASP A 109 -0.21 8.04 -15.94
N ARG A 110 0.34 7.65 -17.09
CA ARG A 110 0.71 8.61 -18.15
C ARG A 110 -0.48 9.41 -18.67
N ASN A 111 -1.68 8.85 -18.58
CA ASN A 111 -2.91 9.49 -19.04
C ASN A 111 -3.59 10.32 -17.93
N GLY A 112 -2.98 10.42 -16.77
CA GLY A 112 -3.53 11.12 -15.62
C GLY A 112 -4.61 10.36 -14.87
N HIS A 113 -4.83 9.08 -15.19
CA HIS A 113 -5.78 8.25 -14.47
C HIS A 113 -5.19 7.79 -13.14
N ARG A 114 -6.02 7.78 -12.10
CA ARG A 114 -5.60 7.24 -10.80
C ARG A 114 -5.58 5.73 -10.85
N ARG A 115 -4.49 5.17 -10.34
CA ARG A 115 -4.30 3.74 -10.21
C ARG A 115 -3.94 3.41 -8.77
N LEU A 116 -4.50 2.34 -8.26
CA LEU A 116 -4.13 1.83 -6.94
C LEU A 116 -2.82 1.07 -7.08
N ALA A 117 -1.83 1.50 -6.31
CA ALA A 117 -0.51 0.85 -6.26
C ALA A 117 -0.30 0.27 -4.88
N SER A 118 0.41 -0.84 -4.80
CA SER A 118 0.76 -1.46 -3.52
C SER A 118 2.27 -1.48 -3.35
N SER A 119 2.70 -1.43 -2.09
CA SER A 119 4.12 -1.49 -1.73
C SER A 119 4.31 -2.47 -0.59
N LEU A 120 5.43 -3.19 -0.61
CA LEU A 120 5.81 -4.06 0.48
C LEU A 120 6.34 -3.19 1.62
N VAL A 121 5.79 -3.37 2.80
CA VAL A 121 6.25 -2.68 4.01
C VAL A 121 6.54 -3.73 5.09
N TRP A 122 7.32 -3.33 6.09
CA TRP A 122 7.82 -4.25 7.11
C TRP A 122 7.14 -3.96 8.44
N THR A 123 6.65 -5.00 9.09
CA THR A 123 6.11 -4.90 10.44
C THR A 123 7.24 -4.64 11.44
N GLU A 124 6.91 -4.37 12.70
CA GLU A 124 7.95 -4.26 13.74
C GLU A 124 8.74 -5.55 13.86
N LYS A 125 8.09 -6.71 13.77
CA LYS A 125 8.77 -7.99 13.75
C LYS A 125 9.70 -8.11 12.55
N GLY A 126 9.26 -7.66 11.37
CA GLY A 126 10.08 -7.65 10.16
C GLY A 126 11.26 -6.70 10.29
N ARG A 127 11.05 -5.52 10.86
CA ARG A 127 12.12 -4.57 11.11
C ARG A 127 13.20 -5.18 11.99
N GLN A 128 12.82 -5.81 13.09
CA GLN A 128 13.76 -6.50 13.97
C GLN A 128 14.51 -7.63 13.26
N PHE A 129 13.81 -8.41 12.46
CA PHE A 129 14.42 -9.45 11.64
C PHE A 129 15.51 -8.89 10.73
N LEU A 130 15.24 -7.78 10.04
CA LEU A 130 16.21 -7.15 9.14
C LEU A 130 17.40 -6.56 9.91
N LEU A 131 17.15 -5.92 11.04
CA LEU A 131 18.21 -5.36 11.88
C LEU A 131 19.15 -6.45 12.38
N ASP A 132 18.59 -7.56 12.83
CA ASP A 132 19.39 -8.69 13.35
C ASP A 132 20.19 -9.37 12.24
N MET A 133 19.64 -9.45 11.04
CA MET A 133 20.30 -10.05 9.89
C MET A 133 21.45 -9.22 9.36
N ILE A 134 21.29 -7.90 9.31
CA ILE A 134 22.27 -6.97 8.70
C ILE A 134 23.40 -6.64 9.66
N ARG A 135 23.18 -6.71 10.95
CA ARG A 135 24.20 -6.44 11.97
C ARG A 135 25.35 -7.43 11.96
#